data_868d25970a09907b94a679e552815894
#
_entry.id   868d25970a09907b94a679e552815894
#
_cell.length_a   1.000
_cell.length_b   1.000
_cell.length_c   1.000
_cell.angle_alpha   90.00
_cell.angle_beta   90.00
_cell.angle_gamma   90.00
#
_symmetry.space_group_name_H-M   'P 1'
#
loop_
_entity.id
_entity.type
_entity.pdbx_description
1 polymer ?
#
loop_
_entity_poly.entity_id
_entity_poly.type
_entity_poly.pdbx_seq_one_letter_code
_entity_poly.pdbx_strand_id
1 'polypeptide(L)'
;MLNSEYLKNLNKAQKEAVTYLDGPLLIVAGAGSGKTKVLTTRIANIIRLKKAYPNQILAVTFTNKAAKEMQIRVSKILGSSATGLSWLGTFHSICAKLLRKHAPAVNLNSNFTIIDTDDQTRLIKNICKAENIDIKQLAPRYILAIIDKWKNKGFYPNEVIINQKDIYERTILPIYKIYQQKLIDLNSCDFGDLILHVVKILEKNKDLREIYSKNFKYILVDEYQDTNFIQSKWLRLLSEKNKNICCVGDDDQSI
;
A
#
# COMPACT_ATOMS: atom_id res chain seq x y z
N MET A 1 32.71 -11.86 16.40
CA MET A 1 32.35 -12.11 14.98
C MET A 1 30.85 -12.33 14.92
N LEU A 2 30.11 -11.43 14.27
CA LEU A 2 28.66 -11.58 14.09
C LEU A 2 28.41 -12.86 13.27
N ASN A 3 27.62 -13.77 13.83
CA ASN A 3 27.30 -15.06 13.21
C ASN A 3 26.67 -14.84 11.83
N SER A 4 27.47 -14.98 10.76
CA SER A 4 27.06 -14.75 9.36
C SER A 4 26.36 -15.98 8.74
N GLU A 5 25.90 -16.90 9.58
CA GLU A 5 25.31 -18.17 9.13
C GLU A 5 24.08 -17.97 8.23
N TYR A 6 23.27 -16.95 8.47
CA TYR A 6 22.11 -16.61 7.64
C TYR A 6 22.47 -16.13 6.21
N LEU A 7 23.75 -15.75 5.98
CA LEU A 7 24.28 -15.34 4.68
C LEU A 7 24.91 -16.51 3.90
N LYS A 8 25.21 -17.63 4.56
CA LYS A 8 25.92 -18.78 3.92
C LYS A 8 25.12 -19.42 2.79
N ASN A 9 23.80 -19.43 2.90
CA ASN A 9 22.91 -20.08 1.94
C ASN A 9 22.43 -19.14 0.81
N LEU A 10 23.11 -18.00 0.60
CA LEU A 10 22.83 -17.07 -0.48
C LEU A 10 23.84 -17.27 -1.61
N ASN A 11 23.37 -17.23 -2.85
CA ASN A 11 24.25 -17.13 -4.01
C ASN A 11 24.89 -15.72 -4.08
N LYS A 12 25.81 -15.53 -5.01
CA LYS A 12 26.58 -14.26 -5.14
C LYS A 12 25.67 -13.05 -5.31
N ALA A 13 24.71 -13.09 -6.25
CA ALA A 13 23.78 -11.98 -6.51
C ALA A 13 22.84 -11.70 -5.33
N GLN A 14 22.30 -12.75 -4.70
CA GLN A 14 21.49 -12.62 -3.49
C GLN A 14 22.28 -11.99 -2.34
N LYS A 15 23.55 -12.39 -2.15
CA LYS A 15 24.41 -11.82 -1.11
C LYS A 15 24.71 -10.36 -1.38
N GLU A 16 25.00 -9.99 -2.61
CA GLU A 16 25.18 -8.61 -3.03
C GLU A 16 23.93 -7.77 -2.73
N ALA A 17 22.75 -8.23 -3.15
CA ALA A 17 21.47 -7.56 -2.85
C ALA A 17 21.19 -7.41 -1.36
N VAL A 18 21.57 -8.37 -0.52
CA VAL A 18 21.37 -8.32 0.94
C VAL A 18 22.35 -7.36 1.61
N THR A 19 23.56 -7.21 1.09
CA THR A 19 24.63 -6.38 1.68
C THR A 19 24.64 -4.94 1.16
N TYR A 20 24.09 -4.67 -0.01
CA TYR A 20 23.91 -3.32 -0.54
C TYR A 20 22.78 -2.60 0.23
N LEU A 21 23.09 -1.87 1.28
CA LEU A 21 22.09 -1.35 2.22
C LEU A 21 21.65 0.09 1.91
N ASP A 22 22.55 0.94 1.51
CA ASP A 22 22.28 2.38 1.41
C ASP A 22 21.89 2.75 -0.05
N GLY A 23 20.83 3.55 -0.22
CA GLY A 23 20.31 3.99 -1.52
C GLY A 23 19.21 3.09 -2.10
N PRO A 24 18.65 3.47 -3.26
CA PRO A 24 17.60 2.72 -3.93
C PRO A 24 18.17 1.44 -4.58
N LEU A 25 17.41 0.36 -4.49
CA LEU A 25 17.74 -0.93 -5.08
C LEU A 25 16.52 -1.54 -5.76
N LEU A 26 16.67 -1.92 -7.02
CA LEU A 26 15.70 -2.73 -7.73
C LEU A 26 16.30 -4.13 -7.97
N ILE A 27 15.57 -5.17 -7.58
CA ILE A 27 15.92 -6.55 -7.78
C ILE A 27 14.90 -7.16 -8.73
N VAL A 28 15.37 -7.51 -9.93
CA VAL A 28 14.55 -8.17 -10.95
C VAL A 28 14.96 -9.64 -10.98
N ALA A 29 13.99 -10.52 -10.76
CA ALA A 29 14.29 -11.96 -10.70
C ALA A 29 13.02 -12.79 -10.91
N GLY A 30 13.11 -13.82 -11.74
CA GLY A 30 12.01 -14.71 -12.08
C GLY A 30 11.43 -15.51 -10.89
N ALA A 31 10.34 -16.22 -11.13
CA ALA A 31 9.70 -17.07 -10.14
C ALA A 31 10.68 -18.11 -9.58
N GLY A 32 10.61 -18.40 -8.28
CA GLY A 32 11.48 -19.38 -7.63
C GLY A 32 12.93 -18.95 -7.38
N SER A 33 13.36 -17.76 -7.82
CA SER A 33 14.73 -17.24 -7.65
C SER A 33 15.11 -16.91 -6.20
N GLY A 34 14.14 -16.94 -5.29
CA GLY A 34 14.34 -16.61 -3.88
C GLY A 34 14.16 -15.13 -3.54
N LYS A 35 13.36 -14.37 -4.29
CA LYS A 35 13.02 -12.97 -4.04
C LYS A 35 12.67 -12.69 -2.57
N THR A 36 11.68 -13.38 -2.03
CA THR A 36 11.25 -13.22 -0.62
C THR A 36 12.36 -13.61 0.38
N LYS A 37 13.24 -14.58 0.03
CA LYS A 37 14.41 -14.92 0.86
C LYS A 37 15.38 -13.76 0.93
N VAL A 38 15.65 -13.10 -0.19
CA VAL A 38 16.52 -11.92 -0.24
C VAL A 38 15.94 -10.80 0.62
N LEU A 39 14.64 -10.44 0.47
CA LEU A 39 13.99 -9.40 1.28
C LEU A 39 14.05 -9.71 2.78
N THR A 40 13.69 -10.92 3.19
CA THR A 40 13.68 -11.30 4.62
C THR A 40 15.09 -11.31 5.21
N THR A 41 16.09 -11.77 4.44
CA THR A 41 17.48 -11.75 4.87
C THR A 41 18.04 -10.33 4.94
N ARG A 42 17.62 -9.45 4.00
CA ARG A 42 17.99 -8.02 3.99
C ARG A 42 17.42 -7.30 5.22
N ILE A 43 16.15 -7.51 5.59
CA ILE A 43 15.57 -6.98 6.83
C ILE A 43 16.41 -7.42 8.04
N ALA A 44 16.73 -8.70 8.12
CA ALA A 44 17.52 -9.24 9.21
C ALA A 44 18.94 -8.62 9.26
N ASN A 45 19.56 -8.41 8.10
CA ASN A 45 20.88 -7.79 7.99
C ASN A 45 20.87 -6.33 8.46
N ILE A 46 19.89 -5.53 8.05
CA ILE A 46 19.69 -4.15 8.48
C ILE A 46 19.63 -4.05 10.02
N ILE A 47 18.83 -4.91 10.64
CA ILE A 47 18.64 -4.93 12.10
C ILE A 47 19.92 -5.39 12.81
N ARG A 48 20.56 -6.48 12.36
CA ARG A 48 21.79 -7.01 12.96
C ARG A 48 22.96 -6.04 12.88
N LEU A 49 23.07 -5.30 11.78
CA LEU A 49 24.07 -4.26 11.59
C LEU A 49 23.73 -2.94 12.32
N LYS A 50 22.59 -2.91 13.04
CA LYS A 50 22.12 -1.73 13.78
C LYS A 50 21.92 -0.49 12.88
N LYS A 51 21.66 -0.69 11.59
CA LYS A 51 21.38 0.41 10.64
C LYS A 51 20.00 1.04 10.90
N ALA A 52 19.03 0.23 11.34
CA ALA A 52 17.70 0.68 11.77
C ALA A 52 17.13 -0.22 12.86
N TYR A 53 16.26 0.35 13.69
CA TYR A 53 15.42 -0.41 14.61
C TYR A 53 14.26 -1.06 13.84
N PRO A 54 13.66 -2.17 14.34
CA PRO A 54 12.53 -2.85 13.68
C PRO A 54 11.36 -1.93 13.33
N ASN A 55 11.01 -0.96 14.20
CA ASN A 55 9.95 0.01 13.97
C ASN A 55 10.28 1.12 12.96
N GLN A 56 11.52 1.17 12.46
CA GLN A 56 11.98 2.08 11.42
C GLN A 56 12.06 1.41 10.04
N ILE A 57 11.61 0.16 9.93
CA ILE A 57 11.60 -0.61 8.69
C ILE A 57 10.14 -0.79 8.25
N LEU A 58 9.82 -0.31 7.05
CA LEU A 58 8.56 -0.56 6.38
C LEU A 58 8.76 -1.69 5.37
N ALA A 59 7.99 -2.78 5.51
CA ALA A 59 8.01 -3.88 4.57
C ALA A 59 6.59 -4.18 4.08
N VAL A 60 6.36 -4.08 2.78
CA VAL A 60 5.02 -4.23 2.19
C VAL A 60 4.97 -5.36 1.18
N THR A 61 3.86 -6.09 1.20
CA THR A 61 3.50 -7.15 0.25
C THR A 61 2.06 -6.97 -0.24
N PHE A 62 1.60 -7.81 -1.17
CA PHE A 62 0.22 -7.74 -1.68
C PHE A 62 -0.77 -8.57 -0.87
N THR A 63 -0.34 -9.66 -0.24
CA THR A 63 -1.24 -10.57 0.46
C THR A 63 -0.89 -10.73 1.94
N ASN A 64 -1.92 -10.94 2.77
CA ASN A 64 -1.74 -11.22 4.20
C ASN A 64 -0.92 -12.51 4.43
N LYS A 65 -1.05 -13.50 3.53
CA LYS A 65 -0.26 -14.74 3.59
C LYS A 65 1.22 -14.45 3.40
N ALA A 66 1.59 -13.67 2.38
CA ALA A 66 2.97 -13.27 2.12
C ALA A 66 3.55 -12.44 3.28
N ALA A 67 2.78 -11.50 3.82
CA ALA A 67 3.19 -10.70 4.98
C ALA A 67 3.48 -11.58 6.20
N LYS A 68 2.59 -12.54 6.52
CA LYS A 68 2.78 -13.48 7.63
C LYS A 68 3.99 -14.37 7.42
N GLU A 69 4.18 -14.87 6.21
CA GLU A 69 5.34 -15.69 5.86
C GLU A 69 6.65 -14.90 6.00
N MET A 70 6.70 -13.67 5.49
CA MET A 70 7.84 -12.77 5.65
C MET A 70 8.16 -12.54 7.13
N GLN A 71 7.15 -12.27 7.95
CA GLN A 71 7.32 -12.07 9.39
C GLN A 71 7.91 -13.31 10.09
N ILE A 72 7.39 -14.51 9.77
CA ILE A 72 7.90 -15.78 10.32
C ILE A 72 9.38 -15.97 9.93
N ARG A 73 9.73 -15.74 8.66
CA ARG A 73 11.10 -15.91 8.16
C ARG A 73 12.07 -14.94 8.82
N VAL A 74 11.69 -13.67 8.96
CA VAL A 74 12.51 -12.67 9.67
C VAL A 74 12.68 -13.04 11.14
N SER A 75 11.62 -13.48 11.82
CA SER A 75 11.66 -13.90 13.21
C SER A 75 12.55 -15.14 13.42
N LYS A 76 12.58 -16.09 12.48
CA LYS A 76 13.49 -17.25 12.52
C LYS A 76 14.97 -16.83 12.47
N ILE A 77 15.30 -15.75 11.74
CA ILE A 77 16.68 -15.27 11.61
C ILE A 77 17.08 -14.43 12.82
N LEU A 78 16.18 -13.63 13.36
CA LEU A 78 16.48 -12.62 14.36
C LEU A 78 16.16 -13.02 15.80
N GLY A 79 15.29 -14.03 16.00
CA GLY A 79 14.78 -14.38 17.33
C GLY A 79 14.05 -13.21 17.97
N SER A 80 14.34 -12.92 19.23
CA SER A 80 13.77 -11.80 19.97
C SER A 80 14.07 -10.42 19.37
N SER A 81 15.14 -10.29 18.57
CA SER A 81 15.48 -9.03 17.90
C SER A 81 14.49 -8.62 16.79
N ALA A 82 13.58 -9.50 16.41
CA ALA A 82 12.47 -9.19 15.47
C ALA A 82 11.29 -8.47 16.16
N THR A 83 11.28 -8.40 17.51
CA THR A 83 10.23 -7.72 18.26
C THR A 83 10.16 -6.24 17.85
N GLY A 84 8.96 -5.76 17.52
CA GLY A 84 8.77 -4.37 17.09
C GLY A 84 8.73 -4.13 15.57
N LEU A 85 8.76 -5.17 14.72
CA LEU A 85 8.46 -5.05 13.28
C LEU A 85 6.99 -4.74 13.06
N SER A 86 6.57 -3.55 13.50
CA SER A 86 5.16 -3.14 13.49
C SER A 86 4.66 -2.63 12.13
N TRP A 87 5.56 -2.44 11.18
CA TRP A 87 5.28 -1.90 9.84
C TRP A 87 5.57 -2.93 8.73
N LEU A 88 5.35 -4.20 9.04
CA LEU A 88 5.37 -5.30 8.06
C LEU A 88 3.93 -5.76 7.82
N GLY A 89 3.46 -5.69 6.58
CA GLY A 89 2.08 -6.00 6.23
C GLY A 89 1.76 -5.78 4.76
N THR A 90 0.46 -5.79 4.42
CA THR A 90 0.00 -5.40 3.09
C THR A 90 -0.11 -3.88 2.98
N PHE A 91 -0.10 -3.34 1.75
CA PHE A 91 -0.36 -1.91 1.51
C PHE A 91 -1.60 -1.42 2.26
N HIS A 92 -2.71 -2.14 2.12
CA HIS A 92 -3.97 -1.79 2.75
C HIS A 92 -3.91 -1.87 4.29
N SER A 93 -3.29 -2.89 4.86
CA SER A 93 -3.20 -3.04 6.32
C SER A 93 -2.34 -1.95 6.97
N ILE A 94 -1.24 -1.57 6.32
CA ILE A 94 -0.38 -0.47 6.78
C ILE A 94 -1.09 0.87 6.63
N CYS A 95 -1.75 1.10 5.47
CA CYS A 95 -2.53 2.32 5.27
C CYS A 95 -3.72 2.43 6.23
N ALA A 96 -4.43 1.34 6.51
CA ALA A 96 -5.48 1.33 7.54
C ALA A 96 -4.95 1.75 8.91
N LYS A 97 -3.77 1.24 9.30
CA LYS A 97 -3.11 1.61 10.57
C LYS A 97 -2.70 3.09 10.60
N LEU A 98 -2.19 3.63 9.49
CA LEU A 98 -1.87 5.05 9.37
C LEU A 98 -3.12 5.91 9.38
N LEU A 99 -4.15 5.52 8.62
CA LEU A 99 -5.41 6.24 8.52
C LEU A 99 -6.13 6.34 9.87
N ARG A 100 -6.15 5.26 10.67
CA ARG A 100 -6.74 5.31 12.02
C ARG A 100 -6.09 6.36 12.93
N LYS A 101 -4.80 6.60 12.77
CA LYS A 101 -4.07 7.63 13.55
C LYS A 101 -4.39 9.05 13.10
N HIS A 102 -4.79 9.23 11.84
CA HIS A 102 -4.96 10.54 11.21
C HIS A 102 -6.35 10.71 10.58
N ALA A 103 -7.32 9.91 10.98
CA ALA A 103 -8.67 9.87 10.44
C ALA A 103 -9.37 11.26 10.43
N PRO A 104 -9.23 12.12 11.46
CA PRO A 104 -9.84 13.45 11.44
C PRO A 104 -9.40 14.33 10.28
N ALA A 105 -8.21 14.11 9.71
CA ALA A 105 -7.72 14.88 8.56
C ALA A 105 -8.52 14.65 7.26
N VAL A 106 -9.37 13.61 7.23
CA VAL A 106 -10.27 13.26 6.12
C VAL A 106 -11.73 13.13 6.56
N ASN A 107 -12.10 13.79 7.66
CA ASN A 107 -13.45 13.80 8.24
C ASN A 107 -13.96 12.40 8.66
N LEU A 108 -13.07 11.53 9.10
CA LEU A 108 -13.41 10.22 9.68
C LEU A 108 -13.04 10.19 11.17
N ASN A 109 -13.72 9.34 11.93
CA ASN A 109 -13.30 8.98 13.28
C ASN A 109 -12.32 7.81 13.22
N SER A 110 -11.45 7.65 14.23
CA SER A 110 -10.43 6.59 14.26
C SER A 110 -11.00 5.16 14.26
N ASN A 111 -12.27 4.99 14.67
CA ASN A 111 -13.01 3.73 14.70
C ASN A 111 -13.80 3.46 13.42
N PHE A 112 -13.47 4.13 12.31
CA PHE A 112 -14.18 3.93 11.04
C PHE A 112 -14.27 2.45 10.63
N THR A 113 -15.35 2.10 9.92
CA THR A 113 -15.58 0.77 9.36
C THR A 113 -14.98 0.68 7.97
N ILE A 114 -14.38 -0.46 7.64
CA ILE A 114 -13.95 -0.78 6.27
C ILE A 114 -15.03 -1.66 5.65
N ILE A 115 -15.71 -1.15 4.64
CA ILE A 115 -16.78 -1.88 3.96
C ILE A 115 -16.24 -2.80 2.87
N ASP A 116 -16.86 -3.97 2.74
CA ASP A 116 -16.53 -4.94 1.71
C ASP A 116 -17.22 -4.64 0.37
N THR A 117 -16.94 -5.46 -0.65
CA THR A 117 -17.47 -5.29 -2.01
C THR A 117 -19.00 -5.45 -2.06
N ASP A 118 -19.60 -6.27 -1.20
CA ASP A 118 -21.05 -6.47 -1.17
C ASP A 118 -21.74 -5.25 -0.58
N ASP A 119 -21.20 -4.70 0.49
CA ASP A 119 -21.69 -3.44 1.09
C ASP A 119 -21.53 -2.26 0.13
N GLN A 120 -20.40 -2.15 -0.55
CA GLN A 120 -20.18 -1.14 -1.60
C GLN A 120 -21.24 -1.26 -2.71
N THR A 121 -21.48 -2.49 -3.19
CA THR A 121 -22.47 -2.77 -4.23
C THR A 121 -23.88 -2.39 -3.78
N ARG A 122 -24.24 -2.68 -2.52
CA ARG A 122 -25.51 -2.31 -1.92
C ARG A 122 -25.68 -0.80 -1.82
N LEU A 123 -24.62 -0.11 -1.39
CA LEU A 123 -24.61 1.36 -1.30
C LEU A 123 -24.80 2.01 -2.67
N ILE A 124 -24.09 1.55 -3.70
CA ILE A 124 -24.27 2.04 -5.08
C ILE A 124 -25.69 1.78 -5.61
N LYS A 125 -26.27 0.59 -5.35
CA LYS A 125 -27.67 0.32 -5.74
C LYS A 125 -28.65 1.31 -5.10
N ASN A 126 -28.46 1.62 -3.83
CA ASN A 126 -29.30 2.59 -3.12
C ASN A 126 -29.15 4.01 -3.70
N ILE A 127 -27.92 4.41 -4.05
CA ILE A 127 -27.66 5.68 -4.70
C ILE A 127 -28.34 5.72 -6.09
N CYS A 128 -28.16 4.71 -6.92
CA CYS A 128 -28.78 4.64 -8.24
C CYS A 128 -30.31 4.72 -8.14
N LYS A 129 -30.93 4.05 -7.16
CA LYS A 129 -32.37 4.11 -6.93
C LYS A 129 -32.82 5.53 -6.55
N ALA A 130 -32.07 6.21 -5.68
CA ALA A 130 -32.38 7.58 -5.26
C ALA A 130 -32.25 8.59 -6.38
N GLU A 131 -31.26 8.39 -7.26
CA GLU A 131 -30.96 9.26 -8.40
C GLU A 131 -31.73 8.85 -9.70
N ASN A 132 -32.66 7.91 -9.62
CA ASN A 132 -33.43 7.38 -10.76
C ASN A 132 -32.56 6.84 -11.92
N ILE A 133 -31.42 6.23 -11.59
CA ILE A 133 -30.51 5.63 -12.57
C ILE A 133 -30.87 4.17 -12.79
N ASP A 134 -31.10 3.77 -14.04
CA ASP A 134 -31.41 2.39 -14.39
C ASP A 134 -30.20 1.47 -14.24
N ILE A 135 -30.21 0.63 -13.21
CA ILE A 135 -29.15 -0.34 -12.91
C ILE A 135 -29.05 -1.48 -13.94
N LYS A 136 -30.04 -1.64 -14.86
CA LYS A 136 -29.94 -2.59 -15.97
C LYS A 136 -29.03 -2.05 -17.08
N GLN A 137 -29.04 -0.73 -17.28
CA GLN A 137 -28.16 -0.07 -18.25
C GLN A 137 -26.78 0.21 -17.66
N LEU A 138 -26.70 0.54 -16.37
CA LEU A 138 -25.47 0.87 -15.67
C LEU A 138 -25.30 0.00 -14.43
N ALA A 139 -24.66 -1.16 -14.61
CA ALA A 139 -24.52 -2.14 -13.54
C ALA A 139 -23.69 -1.59 -12.35
N PRO A 140 -24.12 -1.78 -11.10
CA PRO A 140 -23.40 -1.27 -9.91
C PRO A 140 -21.94 -1.70 -9.83
N ARG A 141 -21.62 -2.92 -10.25
CA ARG A 141 -20.22 -3.41 -10.30
C ARG A 141 -19.37 -2.65 -11.31
N TYR A 142 -19.95 -2.22 -12.43
CA TYR A 142 -19.25 -1.39 -13.40
C TYR A 142 -18.98 0.00 -12.86
N ILE A 143 -19.96 0.60 -12.16
CA ILE A 143 -19.77 1.89 -11.47
C ILE A 143 -18.62 1.80 -10.48
N LEU A 144 -18.60 0.76 -9.63
CA LEU A 144 -17.52 0.53 -8.67
C LEU A 144 -16.16 0.38 -9.35
N ALA A 145 -16.07 -0.38 -10.44
CA ALA A 145 -14.82 -0.56 -11.18
C ALA A 145 -14.26 0.77 -11.72
N ILE A 146 -15.11 1.68 -12.17
CA ILE A 146 -14.69 3.02 -12.62
C ILE A 146 -14.26 3.89 -11.42
N ILE A 147 -14.99 3.84 -10.30
CA ILE A 147 -14.61 4.55 -9.07
C ILE A 147 -13.25 4.04 -8.58
N ASP A 148 -13.05 2.73 -8.52
CA ASP A 148 -11.78 2.13 -8.12
C ASP A 148 -10.63 2.53 -9.05
N LYS A 149 -10.87 2.59 -10.36
CA LYS A 149 -9.90 3.08 -11.33
C LYS A 149 -9.48 4.53 -11.04
N TRP A 150 -10.42 5.41 -10.67
CA TRP A 150 -10.11 6.79 -10.29
C TRP A 150 -9.37 6.86 -8.95
N LYS A 151 -9.78 6.09 -7.94
CA LYS A 151 -9.07 5.99 -6.65
C LYS A 151 -7.65 5.48 -6.82
N ASN A 152 -7.46 4.44 -7.65
CA ASN A 152 -6.14 3.88 -7.97
C ASN A 152 -5.22 4.87 -8.73
N LYS A 153 -5.79 5.85 -9.44
CA LYS A 153 -5.08 6.99 -10.02
C LYS A 153 -4.87 8.15 -9.03
N GLY A 154 -5.38 8.03 -7.80
CA GLY A 154 -5.21 9.02 -6.75
C GLY A 154 -6.18 10.19 -6.82
N PHE A 155 -7.36 10.02 -7.41
CA PHE A 155 -8.34 11.09 -7.58
C PHE A 155 -9.52 10.98 -6.62
N TYR A 156 -9.79 12.03 -5.86
CA TYR A 156 -11.10 12.27 -5.26
C TYR A 156 -12.12 12.70 -6.32
N PRO A 157 -13.44 12.65 -6.03
CA PRO A 157 -14.47 13.02 -7.02
C PRO A 157 -14.29 14.41 -7.64
N ASN A 158 -13.78 15.36 -6.89
CA ASN A 158 -13.56 16.74 -7.35
C ASN A 158 -12.25 16.94 -8.15
N GLU A 159 -11.41 15.91 -8.21
CA GLU A 159 -10.14 15.92 -8.93
C GLU A 159 -10.22 15.13 -10.26
N VAL A 160 -11.32 14.40 -10.47
CA VAL A 160 -11.52 13.61 -11.68
C VAL A 160 -11.75 14.53 -12.87
N ILE A 161 -10.89 14.40 -13.88
CA ILE A 161 -11.07 15.04 -15.19
C ILE A 161 -11.66 14.01 -16.13
N ILE A 162 -12.93 14.18 -16.47
CA ILE A 162 -13.67 13.28 -17.36
C ILE A 162 -13.49 13.65 -18.82
N ASN A 163 -13.57 12.65 -19.71
CA ASN A 163 -13.77 12.91 -21.12
C ASN A 163 -15.25 13.31 -21.34
N GLN A 164 -15.48 14.54 -21.79
CA GLN A 164 -16.82 15.07 -22.01
C GLN A 164 -17.62 14.28 -23.05
N LYS A 165 -16.96 13.50 -23.91
CA LYS A 165 -17.61 12.62 -24.90
C LYS A 165 -17.98 11.26 -24.32
N ASP A 166 -17.45 10.90 -23.13
CA ASP A 166 -17.76 9.62 -22.45
C ASP A 166 -19.01 9.77 -21.59
N ILE A 167 -20.12 9.21 -22.06
CA ILE A 167 -21.41 9.24 -21.37
C ILE A 167 -21.33 8.53 -20.01
N TYR A 168 -20.57 7.44 -19.91
CA TYR A 168 -20.44 6.67 -18.67
C TYR A 168 -19.67 7.47 -17.61
N GLU A 169 -18.54 8.05 -17.93
CA GLU A 169 -17.81 8.89 -16.98
C GLU A 169 -18.63 10.08 -16.50
N ARG A 170 -19.39 10.72 -17.40
CA ARG A 170 -20.31 11.82 -17.05
C ARG A 170 -21.41 11.38 -16.07
N THR A 171 -21.95 10.19 -16.23
CA THR A 171 -22.99 9.65 -15.35
C THR A 171 -22.41 9.16 -14.04
N ILE A 172 -21.22 8.55 -14.02
CA ILE A 172 -20.63 7.94 -12.84
C ILE A 172 -20.00 8.98 -11.90
N LEU A 173 -19.47 10.09 -12.42
CA LEU A 173 -18.84 11.09 -11.55
C LEU A 173 -19.78 11.70 -10.50
N PRO A 174 -21.03 12.08 -10.78
CA PRO A 174 -22.01 12.46 -9.76
C PRO A 174 -22.26 11.34 -8.74
N ILE A 175 -22.39 10.09 -9.18
CA ILE A 175 -22.57 8.94 -8.30
C ILE A 175 -21.35 8.80 -7.36
N TYR A 176 -20.13 8.96 -7.86
CA TYR A 176 -18.91 8.92 -7.06
C TYR A 176 -18.91 10.01 -5.98
N LYS A 177 -19.39 11.23 -6.30
CA LYS A 177 -19.51 12.31 -5.29
C LYS A 177 -20.46 11.91 -4.16
N ILE A 178 -21.64 11.40 -4.50
CA ILE A 178 -22.64 10.96 -3.52
C ILE A 178 -22.10 9.76 -2.72
N TYR A 179 -21.49 8.79 -3.38
CA TYR A 179 -20.89 7.62 -2.76
C TYR A 179 -19.84 7.99 -1.72
N GLN A 180 -18.90 8.87 -2.08
CA GLN A 180 -17.85 9.31 -1.17
C GLN A 180 -18.40 10.10 0.03
N GLN A 181 -19.43 10.94 -0.17
CA GLN A 181 -20.08 11.64 0.93
C GLN A 181 -20.78 10.66 1.88
N LYS A 182 -21.50 9.68 1.34
CA LYS A 182 -22.16 8.66 2.17
C LYS A 182 -21.18 7.81 2.96
N LEU A 183 -20.01 7.49 2.43
CA LEU A 183 -18.96 6.82 3.20
C LEU A 183 -18.52 7.65 4.41
N ILE A 184 -18.34 8.96 4.24
CA ILE A 184 -18.00 9.88 5.34
C ILE A 184 -19.13 9.93 6.36
N ASP A 185 -20.39 10.10 5.92
CA ASP A 185 -21.57 10.19 6.79
C ASP A 185 -21.75 8.91 7.65
N LEU A 186 -21.40 7.75 7.08
CA LEU A 186 -21.42 6.44 7.75
C LEU A 186 -20.15 6.16 8.57
N ASN A 187 -19.25 7.09 8.68
CA ASN A 187 -17.91 6.88 9.25
C ASN A 187 -17.25 5.60 8.70
N SER A 188 -17.21 5.48 7.39
CA SER A 188 -16.73 4.28 6.69
C SER A 188 -15.80 4.64 5.56
N CYS A 189 -15.00 3.70 5.12
CA CYS A 189 -14.21 3.78 3.90
C CYS A 189 -14.19 2.42 3.20
N ASP A 190 -13.96 2.41 1.90
CA ASP A 190 -13.68 1.19 1.14
C ASP A 190 -12.16 0.92 1.06
N PHE A 191 -11.79 -0.18 0.42
CA PHE A 191 -10.37 -0.55 0.29
C PHE A 191 -9.54 0.47 -0.48
N GLY A 192 -10.11 1.07 -1.54
CA GLY A 192 -9.43 2.11 -2.32
C GLY A 192 -9.16 3.38 -1.49
N ASP A 193 -10.10 3.73 -0.61
CA ASP A 193 -9.96 4.87 0.29
C ASP A 193 -8.79 4.74 1.26
N LEU A 194 -8.46 3.52 1.70
CA LEU A 194 -7.39 3.31 2.67
C LEU A 194 -6.07 3.91 2.19
N ILE A 195 -5.71 3.67 0.93
CA ILE A 195 -4.46 4.19 0.36
C ILE A 195 -4.65 5.63 -0.09
N LEU A 196 -5.78 5.94 -0.76
CA LEU A 196 -6.08 7.27 -1.26
C LEU A 196 -6.05 8.32 -0.15
N HIS A 197 -6.76 8.09 0.95
CA HIS A 197 -6.79 9.01 2.08
C HIS A 197 -5.41 9.23 2.69
N VAL A 198 -4.63 8.17 2.90
CA VAL A 198 -3.27 8.31 3.45
C VAL A 198 -2.38 9.12 2.51
N VAL A 199 -2.42 8.87 1.21
CA VAL A 199 -1.65 9.65 0.23
C VAL A 199 -2.06 11.13 0.29
N LYS A 200 -3.37 11.43 0.31
CA LYS A 200 -3.87 12.81 0.38
C LYS A 200 -3.50 13.53 1.68
N ILE A 201 -3.52 12.81 2.81
CA ILE A 201 -3.05 13.34 4.09
C ILE A 201 -1.56 13.72 4.00
N LEU A 202 -0.73 12.82 3.48
CA LEU A 202 0.71 13.05 3.35
C LEU A 202 1.05 14.14 2.31
N GLU A 203 0.25 14.32 1.26
CA GLU A 203 0.41 15.41 0.29
C GLU A 203 0.09 16.77 0.91
N LYS A 204 -1.02 16.86 1.65
CA LYS A 204 -1.49 18.12 2.24
C LYS A 204 -0.72 18.51 3.49
N ASN A 205 -0.21 17.55 4.26
CA ASN A 205 0.49 17.80 5.51
C ASN A 205 1.99 17.49 5.38
N LYS A 206 2.78 18.53 5.10
CA LYS A 206 4.23 18.42 4.92
C LYS A 206 4.93 17.92 6.17
N ASP A 207 4.53 18.38 7.35
CA ASP A 207 5.15 17.99 8.62
C ASP A 207 4.94 16.51 8.90
N LEU A 208 3.72 16.03 8.70
CA LEU A 208 3.40 14.61 8.86
C LEU A 208 4.17 13.73 7.87
N ARG A 209 4.25 14.16 6.61
CA ARG A 209 5.06 13.50 5.59
C ARG A 209 6.53 13.42 6.00
N GLU A 210 7.07 14.51 6.52
CA GLU A 210 8.45 14.57 6.98
C GLU A 210 8.71 13.64 8.18
N ILE A 211 7.80 13.58 9.15
CA ILE A 211 7.87 12.65 10.28
C ILE A 211 7.94 11.20 9.79
N TYR A 212 7.04 10.76 8.91
CA TYR A 212 7.02 9.39 8.43
C TYR A 212 8.21 9.07 7.52
N SER A 213 8.59 9.98 6.61
CA SER A 213 9.73 9.77 5.73
C SER A 213 11.08 9.76 6.46
N LYS A 214 11.20 10.45 7.60
CA LYS A 214 12.37 10.35 8.50
C LYS A 214 12.35 9.07 9.33
N ASN A 215 11.15 8.66 9.81
CA ASN A 215 11.01 7.47 10.63
C ASN A 215 11.31 6.18 9.85
N PHE A 216 10.82 6.04 8.63
CA PHE A 216 11.08 4.87 7.79
C PHE A 216 12.45 4.96 7.15
N LYS A 217 13.49 4.48 7.87
CA LYS A 217 14.86 4.47 7.38
C LYS A 217 15.07 3.52 6.20
N TYR A 218 14.30 2.44 6.15
CA TYR A 218 14.32 1.45 5.07
C TYR A 218 12.91 1.06 4.68
N ILE A 219 12.67 0.99 3.38
CA ILE A 219 11.41 0.56 2.78
C ILE A 219 11.70 -0.64 1.88
N LEU A 220 10.99 -1.75 2.08
CA LEU A 220 11.12 -2.96 1.29
C LEU A 220 9.77 -3.30 0.66
N VAL A 221 9.76 -3.58 -0.63
CA VAL A 221 8.54 -3.85 -1.40
C VAL A 221 8.71 -5.17 -2.13
N ASP A 222 7.81 -6.11 -1.87
CA ASP A 222 7.72 -7.38 -2.59
C ASP A 222 6.71 -7.26 -3.74
N GLU A 223 6.92 -8.00 -4.83
CA GLU A 223 6.07 -8.05 -6.02
C GLU A 223 5.77 -6.63 -6.60
N TYR A 224 6.83 -5.83 -6.76
CA TYR A 224 6.70 -4.42 -7.17
C TYR A 224 6.02 -4.23 -8.53
N GLN A 225 6.08 -5.22 -9.43
CA GLN A 225 5.40 -5.21 -10.72
C GLN A 225 3.88 -5.07 -10.61
N ASP A 226 3.27 -5.52 -9.50
CA ASP A 226 1.83 -5.46 -9.25
C ASP A 226 1.37 -4.12 -8.68
N THR A 227 2.31 -3.18 -8.43
CA THR A 227 1.97 -1.89 -7.82
C THR A 227 1.22 -0.98 -8.79
N ASN A 228 0.11 -0.40 -8.34
CA ASN A 228 -0.59 0.63 -9.06
C ASN A 228 -0.03 2.04 -8.78
N PHE A 229 -0.55 3.05 -9.50
CA PHE A 229 -0.08 4.42 -9.40
C PHE A 229 -0.14 4.99 -7.98
N ILE A 230 -1.26 4.81 -7.25
CA ILE A 230 -1.41 5.39 -5.91
C ILE A 230 -0.49 4.71 -4.88
N GLN A 231 -0.23 3.40 -5.02
CA GLN A 231 0.71 2.66 -4.20
C GLN A 231 2.15 3.13 -4.44
N SER A 232 2.54 3.29 -5.70
CA SER A 232 3.87 3.84 -6.07
C SER A 232 4.04 5.27 -5.56
N LYS A 233 3.00 6.08 -5.63
CA LYS A 233 2.99 7.46 -5.11
C LYS A 233 3.17 7.47 -3.59
N TRP A 234 2.49 6.58 -2.86
CA TRP A 234 2.64 6.43 -1.41
C TRP A 234 4.07 6.06 -1.01
N LEU A 235 4.67 5.07 -1.70
CA LEU A 235 6.06 4.68 -1.47
C LEU A 235 7.03 5.83 -1.71
N ARG A 236 6.83 6.60 -2.78
CA ARG A 236 7.65 7.77 -3.11
C ARG A 236 7.60 8.84 -2.01
N LEU A 237 6.40 9.15 -1.49
CA LEU A 237 6.25 10.12 -0.39
C LEU A 237 6.99 9.67 0.87
N LEU A 238 6.93 8.38 1.20
CA LEU A 238 7.59 7.84 2.39
C LEU A 238 9.10 7.68 2.24
N SER A 239 9.61 7.49 1.01
CA SER A 239 11.06 7.34 0.74
C SER A 239 11.79 8.67 0.51
N GLU A 240 11.09 9.80 0.52
CA GLU A 240 11.60 11.11 0.12
C GLU A 240 12.90 11.52 0.86
N LYS A 241 12.99 11.26 2.16
CA LYS A 241 14.13 11.66 2.99
C LYS A 241 15.30 10.66 2.98
N ASN A 242 15.01 9.39 3.23
CA ASN A 242 16.06 8.39 3.41
C ASN A 242 16.50 7.71 2.11
N LYS A 243 15.63 7.67 1.09
CA LYS A 243 15.87 7.06 -0.24
C LYS A 243 16.30 5.58 -0.21
N ASN A 244 16.30 4.94 0.95
CA ASN A 244 16.65 3.53 1.11
C ASN A 244 15.42 2.65 0.83
N ILE A 245 15.06 2.58 -0.44
CA ILE A 245 13.95 1.75 -0.92
C ILE A 245 14.51 0.56 -1.71
N CYS A 246 14.05 -0.64 -1.37
CA CYS A 246 14.37 -1.86 -2.09
C CYS A 246 13.09 -2.46 -2.65
N CYS A 247 12.95 -2.47 -3.95
CA CYS A 247 11.84 -3.09 -4.68
C CYS A 247 12.30 -4.41 -5.28
N VAL A 248 11.48 -5.44 -5.12
CA VAL A 248 11.71 -6.76 -5.72
C VAL A 248 10.52 -7.08 -6.61
N GLY A 249 10.81 -7.47 -7.84
CA GLY A 249 9.80 -7.75 -8.84
C GLY A 249 10.24 -8.82 -9.84
N ASP A 250 9.30 -9.16 -10.71
CA ASP A 250 9.47 -10.13 -11.77
C ASP A 250 9.02 -9.49 -13.09
N ASP A 251 9.96 -9.29 -14.03
CA ASP A 251 9.63 -8.68 -15.31
C ASP A 251 8.79 -9.61 -16.20
N ASP A 252 8.97 -10.93 -16.06
CA ASP A 252 8.25 -11.92 -16.87
C ASP A 252 6.76 -12.04 -16.50
N GLN A 253 6.35 -11.49 -15.35
CA GLN A 253 4.97 -11.45 -14.86
C GLN A 253 4.28 -10.09 -15.06
N SER A 254 4.99 -9.11 -15.60
CA SER A 254 4.45 -7.79 -15.92
C SER A 254 3.73 -7.85 -17.28
N ILE A 255 2.39 -7.96 -17.28
CA ILE A 255 1.54 -7.93 -18.47
C ILE A 255 0.92 -6.55 -18.64
#